data_e5335c4f890d08e61001b3df1efb0161
#
_entry.id   e5335c4f890d08e61001b3df1efb0161
#
_cell.length_a   1.000
_cell.length_b   1.000
_cell.length_c   1.000
_cell.angle_alpha   90.00
_cell.angle_beta   90.00
_cell.angle_gamma   90.00
#
_symmetry.space_group_name_H-M   'P 1'
#
loop_
_entity.id
_entity.type
_entity.pdbx_description
1 polymer ?
#
loop_
_entity_poly.entity_id
_entity_poly.type
_entity_poly.pdbx_seq_one_letter_code
_entity_poly.pdbx_strand_id
1 'polypeptide(L)'
;MRLSPRPKGFAPFFATPAAVASSAPFFAFYARAIDRAFHGDSTAVRDGAKAMRAFTGTNKAGALRYYRSMSMERDALAMAARGDTVGAIGLLRETAAFAWKLPIWTGPYWGIPAGELLGKLLLASGRSAEAADAYSQALGMRHNASAPLLGRARALWNTGDRMAAGQAYCDLASN
;
A
#
# COMPACT_ATOMS: atom_id res chain seq x y z
N MET A 1 13.91 -27.93 -6.96
CA MET A 1 14.22 -26.92 -5.93
C MET A 1 13.21 -27.10 -4.80
N ARG A 2 13.61 -27.62 -3.63
CA ARG A 2 12.67 -27.85 -2.49
C ARG A 2 12.57 -26.55 -1.71
N LEU A 3 11.35 -26.03 -1.57
CA LEU A 3 11.07 -24.87 -0.71
C LEU A 3 11.42 -25.22 0.73
N SER A 4 12.19 -24.35 1.38
CA SER A 4 12.54 -24.47 2.80
C SER A 4 11.28 -24.52 3.66
N PRO A 5 11.21 -25.38 4.70
CA PRO A 5 10.05 -25.43 5.57
C PRO A 5 9.88 -24.08 6.30
N ARG A 6 8.64 -23.59 6.36
CA ARG A 6 8.29 -22.38 7.10
C ARG A 6 8.79 -22.46 8.55
N PRO A 7 9.36 -21.38 9.10
CA PRO A 7 9.76 -21.34 10.51
C PRO A 7 8.56 -21.70 11.40
N LYS A 8 8.74 -22.69 12.26
CA LYS A 8 7.76 -23.05 13.29
C LYS A 8 7.67 -21.87 14.27
N GLY A 9 6.53 -21.19 14.32
CA GLY A 9 6.32 -20.09 15.26
C GLY A 9 5.53 -18.91 14.72
N PHE A 10 5.22 -18.87 13.42
CA PHE A 10 4.29 -17.88 12.87
C PHE A 10 2.85 -18.38 13.10
N ALA A 11 2.33 -18.21 14.31
CA ALA A 11 0.89 -18.23 14.50
C ALA A 11 0.32 -17.04 13.69
N PRO A 12 -0.63 -17.24 12.76
CA PRO A 12 -1.25 -16.13 12.08
C PRO A 12 -1.87 -15.23 13.14
N PHE A 13 -1.63 -13.93 13.05
CA PHE A 13 -2.05 -12.94 14.05
C PHE A 13 -3.59 -12.84 14.21
N PHE A 14 -4.33 -13.56 13.40
CA PHE A 14 -5.75 -13.81 13.57
C PHE A 14 -5.92 -14.99 14.54
N ALA A 15 -5.94 -14.67 15.82
CA ALA A 15 -5.96 -15.65 16.91
C ALA A 15 -7.18 -16.60 16.91
N THR A 16 -8.20 -16.33 16.08
CA THR A 16 -9.36 -17.22 15.95
C THR A 16 -9.90 -17.25 14.51
N PRO A 17 -10.42 -18.39 14.03
CA PRO A 17 -11.11 -18.48 12.73
C PRO A 17 -12.25 -17.46 12.59
N ALA A 18 -12.92 -17.12 13.68
CA ALA A 18 -13.99 -16.12 13.69
C ALA A 18 -13.48 -14.71 13.39
N ALA A 19 -12.29 -14.30 13.91
CA ALA A 19 -11.69 -13.00 13.62
C ALA A 19 -11.26 -12.90 12.14
N VAL A 20 -10.73 -13.98 11.57
CA VAL A 20 -10.39 -14.07 10.14
C VAL A 20 -11.66 -13.97 9.29
N ALA A 21 -12.69 -14.74 9.62
CA ALA A 21 -13.95 -14.72 8.90
C ALA A 21 -14.65 -13.36 8.97
N SER A 22 -14.57 -12.65 10.10
CA SER A 22 -15.17 -11.33 10.28
C SER A 22 -14.45 -10.22 9.52
N SER A 23 -13.14 -10.37 9.26
CA SER A 23 -12.33 -9.38 8.53
C SER A 23 -12.22 -9.65 7.03
N ALA A 24 -12.49 -10.88 6.58
CA ALA A 24 -12.38 -11.27 5.17
C ALA A 24 -13.16 -10.35 4.21
N PRO A 25 -14.41 -9.93 4.50
CA PRO A 25 -15.12 -9.00 3.63
C PRO A 25 -14.42 -7.65 3.46
N PHE A 26 -13.81 -7.11 4.52
CA PHE A 26 -13.08 -5.85 4.45
C PHE A 26 -11.90 -5.93 3.49
N PHE A 27 -11.09 -6.99 3.60
CA PHE A 27 -9.94 -7.18 2.70
C PHE A 27 -10.38 -7.42 1.25
N ALA A 28 -11.49 -8.13 1.03
CA ALA A 28 -12.04 -8.32 -0.31
C ALA A 28 -12.50 -6.99 -0.93
N PHE A 29 -13.16 -6.13 -0.16
CA PHE A 29 -13.55 -4.79 -0.62
C PHE A 29 -12.34 -3.92 -0.91
N TYR A 30 -11.32 -3.95 -0.04
CA TYR A 30 -10.09 -3.20 -0.24
C TYR A 30 -9.36 -3.65 -1.52
N ALA A 31 -9.10 -4.94 -1.69
CA ALA A 31 -8.40 -5.48 -2.85
C ALA A 31 -9.14 -5.15 -4.16
N ARG A 32 -10.47 -5.29 -4.16
CA ARG A 32 -11.30 -4.92 -5.32
C ARG A 32 -11.23 -3.42 -5.61
N ALA A 33 -11.27 -2.57 -4.60
CA ALA A 33 -11.18 -1.13 -4.79
C ALA A 33 -9.82 -0.71 -5.38
N ILE A 34 -8.73 -1.31 -4.91
CA ILE A 34 -7.37 -1.09 -5.45
C ILE A 34 -7.30 -1.55 -6.92
N ASP A 35 -7.72 -2.77 -7.21
CA ASP A 35 -7.71 -3.33 -8.57
C ASP A 35 -8.49 -2.44 -9.54
N ARG A 36 -9.71 -2.04 -9.18
CA ARG A 36 -10.55 -1.18 -10.00
C ARG A 36 -10.01 0.23 -10.16
N ALA A 37 -9.32 0.76 -9.15
CA ALA A 37 -8.65 2.06 -9.26
C ALA A 37 -7.56 2.04 -10.34
N PHE A 38 -6.76 0.96 -10.39
CA PHE A 38 -5.74 0.81 -11.45
C PHE A 38 -6.32 0.62 -12.85
N HIS A 39 -7.57 0.15 -12.96
CA HIS A 39 -8.29 0.04 -14.24
C HIS A 39 -9.15 1.27 -14.57
N GLY A 40 -9.07 2.34 -13.76
CA GLY A 40 -9.81 3.59 -14.00
C GLY A 40 -11.30 3.52 -13.69
N ASP A 41 -11.79 2.44 -13.04
CA ASP A 41 -13.20 2.28 -12.67
C ASP A 41 -13.54 3.04 -11.39
N SER A 42 -13.78 4.34 -11.52
CA SER A 42 -14.09 5.23 -10.39
C SER A 42 -15.41 4.88 -9.68
N THR A 43 -16.36 4.23 -10.36
CA THR A 43 -17.63 3.82 -9.77
C THR A 43 -17.42 2.64 -8.81
N ALA A 44 -16.75 1.59 -9.26
CA ALA A 44 -16.43 0.45 -8.40
C ALA A 44 -15.55 0.83 -7.20
N VAL A 45 -14.63 1.81 -7.38
CA VAL A 45 -13.84 2.36 -6.27
C VAL A 45 -14.72 3.03 -5.23
N ARG A 46 -15.70 3.85 -5.65
CA ARG A 46 -16.66 4.52 -4.73
C ARG A 46 -17.53 3.53 -3.98
N ASP A 47 -18.03 2.50 -4.66
CA ASP A 47 -18.87 1.47 -4.05
C ASP A 47 -18.07 0.64 -3.04
N GLY A 48 -16.85 0.26 -3.36
CA GLY A 48 -15.91 -0.35 -2.42
C GLY A 48 -15.65 0.54 -1.20
N ALA A 49 -15.50 1.86 -1.43
CA ALA A 49 -15.33 2.86 -0.38
C ALA A 49 -16.52 2.88 0.59
N LYS A 50 -17.75 2.89 0.06
CA LYS A 50 -18.97 2.85 0.85
C LYS A 50 -19.09 1.57 1.68
N ALA A 51 -18.82 0.43 1.07
CA ALA A 51 -18.83 -0.88 1.72
C ALA A 51 -17.81 -0.97 2.87
N MET A 52 -16.59 -0.48 2.67
CA MET A 52 -15.56 -0.47 3.71
C MET A 52 -15.90 0.46 4.87
N ARG A 53 -16.49 1.64 4.61
CA ARG A 53 -16.96 2.55 5.68
C ARG A 53 -18.06 1.91 6.54
N ALA A 54 -19.02 1.26 5.90
CA ALA A 54 -20.07 0.53 6.61
C ALA A 54 -19.51 -0.57 7.50
N PHE A 55 -18.50 -1.31 7.02
CA PHE A 55 -17.82 -2.36 7.77
C PHE A 55 -17.04 -1.80 8.97
N THR A 56 -16.27 -0.72 8.78
CA THR A 56 -15.48 -0.12 9.86
C THR A 56 -16.32 0.50 10.97
N GLY A 57 -17.54 0.92 10.66
CA GLY A 57 -18.50 1.43 11.65
C GLY A 57 -18.98 0.38 12.66
N THR A 58 -18.80 -0.92 12.36
CA THR A 58 -19.29 -2.03 13.21
C THR A 58 -18.22 -2.70 14.07
N ASN A 59 -16.93 -2.38 13.87
CA ASN A 59 -15.80 -3.07 14.54
C ASN A 59 -15.12 -2.27 15.64
N LYS A 60 -14.73 -2.98 16.72
CA LYS A 60 -14.15 -2.40 17.94
C LYS A 60 -12.67 -1.97 17.80
N ALA A 61 -12.29 -1.04 18.64
CA ALA A 61 -11.13 -0.15 18.68
C ALA A 61 -9.70 -0.67 18.30
N GLY A 62 -9.41 -1.95 18.37
CA GLY A 62 -8.05 -2.45 18.09
C GLY A 62 -7.72 -2.61 16.61
N ALA A 63 -8.70 -3.05 15.82
CA ALA A 63 -8.58 -3.18 14.36
C ALA A 63 -8.69 -1.82 13.64
N LEU A 64 -9.27 -0.80 14.32
CA LEU A 64 -9.62 0.50 13.74
C LEU A 64 -8.42 1.27 13.16
N ARG A 65 -7.25 1.22 13.79
CA ARG A 65 -6.06 1.95 13.28
C ARG A 65 -5.59 1.40 11.94
N TYR A 66 -5.63 0.10 11.81
CA TYR A 66 -5.23 -0.61 10.59
C TYR A 66 -6.21 -0.36 9.45
N TYR A 67 -7.50 -0.53 9.74
CA TYR A 67 -8.57 -0.24 8.78
C TYR A 67 -8.63 1.24 8.40
N ARG A 68 -8.24 2.15 9.31
CA ARG A 68 -8.13 3.57 9.02
C ARG A 68 -7.11 3.83 7.91
N SER A 69 -5.88 3.29 8.01
CA SER A 69 -4.86 3.44 6.97
C SER A 69 -5.36 2.96 5.62
N MET A 70 -5.90 1.73 5.57
CA MET A 70 -6.44 1.16 4.32
C MET A 70 -7.64 1.95 3.76
N SER A 71 -8.45 2.52 4.63
CA SER A 71 -9.57 3.38 4.20
C SER A 71 -9.06 4.70 3.61
N MET A 72 -8.03 5.30 4.18
CA MET A 72 -7.40 6.52 3.65
C MET A 72 -6.73 6.25 2.29
N GLU A 73 -6.03 5.12 2.14
CA GLU A 73 -5.43 4.69 0.85
C GLU A 73 -6.48 4.59 -0.24
N ARG A 74 -7.59 3.91 0.05
CA ARG A 74 -8.72 3.79 -0.87
C ARG A 74 -9.34 5.14 -1.21
N ASP A 75 -9.56 6.01 -0.21
CA ASP A 75 -10.14 7.33 -0.44
C ASP A 75 -9.23 8.19 -1.34
N ALA A 76 -7.91 8.11 -1.15
CA ALA A 76 -6.94 8.76 -2.02
C ALA A 76 -7.00 8.23 -3.46
N LEU A 77 -7.12 6.92 -3.65
CA LEU A 77 -7.28 6.35 -4.98
C LEU A 77 -8.61 6.77 -5.63
N ALA A 78 -9.68 6.87 -4.85
CA ALA A 78 -10.95 7.40 -5.33
C ALA A 78 -10.86 8.89 -5.73
N MET A 79 -10.04 9.70 -5.06
CA MET A 79 -9.75 11.09 -5.44
C MET A 79 -8.97 11.12 -6.76
N ALA A 80 -7.91 10.34 -6.88
CA ALA A 80 -7.12 10.24 -8.10
C ALA A 80 -7.96 9.80 -9.30
N ALA A 81 -8.83 8.79 -9.12
CA ALA A 81 -9.74 8.31 -10.17
C ALA A 81 -10.77 9.36 -10.64
N ARG A 82 -11.01 10.39 -9.84
CA ARG A 82 -11.86 11.55 -10.22
C ARG A 82 -11.06 12.73 -10.79
N GLY A 83 -9.75 12.58 -10.95
CA GLY A 83 -8.84 13.63 -11.43
C GLY A 83 -8.29 14.55 -10.31
N ASP A 84 -8.70 14.38 -9.06
CA ASP A 84 -8.12 15.11 -7.92
C ASP A 84 -6.79 14.50 -7.49
N THR A 85 -5.80 14.64 -8.35
CA THR A 85 -4.44 14.12 -8.12
C THR A 85 -3.74 14.82 -6.95
N VAL A 86 -3.99 16.12 -6.78
CA VAL A 86 -3.35 16.91 -5.71
C VAL A 86 -3.86 16.48 -4.35
N GLY A 87 -5.18 16.38 -4.19
CA GLY A 87 -5.81 15.88 -2.97
C GLY A 87 -5.40 14.43 -2.65
N ALA A 88 -5.35 13.57 -3.67
CA ALA A 88 -4.92 12.18 -3.52
C ALA A 88 -3.47 12.07 -3.02
N ILE A 89 -2.54 12.85 -3.55
CA ILE A 89 -1.14 12.92 -3.09
C ILE A 89 -1.08 13.39 -1.64
N GLY A 90 -1.83 14.43 -1.30
CA GLY A 90 -1.91 14.95 0.08
C GLY A 90 -2.36 13.88 1.07
N LEU A 91 -3.46 13.19 0.75
CA LEU A 91 -4.01 12.14 1.61
C LEU A 91 -3.07 10.92 1.71
N LEU A 92 -2.39 10.53 0.62
CA LEU A 92 -1.41 9.43 0.69
C LEU A 92 -0.18 9.78 1.52
N ARG A 93 0.28 11.04 1.52
CA ARG A 93 1.35 11.51 2.41
C ARG A 93 0.94 11.41 3.89
N GLU A 94 -0.26 11.88 4.20
CA GLU A 94 -0.82 11.76 5.56
C GLU A 94 -0.93 10.29 5.97
N THR A 95 -1.42 9.45 5.07
CA THR A 95 -1.58 8.00 5.31
C THR A 95 -0.24 7.32 5.53
N ALA A 96 0.79 7.63 4.73
CA ALA A 96 2.14 7.09 4.89
C ALA A 96 2.75 7.49 6.24
N ALA A 97 2.61 8.76 6.64
CA ALA A 97 3.08 9.24 7.93
C ALA A 97 2.31 8.60 9.10
N PHE A 98 1.02 8.33 8.94
CA PHE A 98 0.22 7.61 9.92
C PHE A 98 0.62 6.13 10.02
N ALA A 99 0.76 5.45 8.90
CA ALA A 99 1.12 4.04 8.83
C ALA A 99 2.51 3.78 9.43
N TRP A 100 3.46 4.71 9.26
CA TRP A 100 4.79 4.62 9.86
C TRP A 100 4.78 4.58 11.39
N LYS A 101 3.78 5.16 12.02
CA LYS A 101 3.59 5.16 13.48
C LYS A 101 2.89 3.91 14.02
N LEU A 102 2.42 3.03 13.14
CA LEU A 102 1.80 1.79 13.56
C LEU A 102 2.88 0.78 13.96
N PRO A 103 2.68 0.01 15.03
CA PRO A 103 3.64 -1.02 15.44
C PRO A 103 3.79 -2.07 14.31
N ILE A 104 5.02 -2.24 13.80
CA ILE A 104 5.33 -3.19 12.71
C ILE A 104 4.98 -4.64 13.08
N TRP A 105 5.00 -4.96 14.38
CA TRP A 105 4.71 -6.30 14.90
C TRP A 105 3.22 -6.64 15.01
N THR A 106 2.32 -5.78 14.56
CA THR A 106 0.87 -6.06 14.57
C THR A 106 0.40 -7.00 13.45
N GLY A 107 1.31 -7.63 12.73
CA GLY A 107 1.01 -8.66 11.72
C GLY A 107 1.38 -8.25 10.29
N PRO A 108 1.23 -9.15 9.32
CA PRO A 108 1.53 -8.82 7.94
C PRO A 108 0.62 -7.70 7.47
N TYR A 109 1.22 -6.62 6.96
CA TYR A 109 0.49 -5.55 6.29
C TYR A 109 -0.09 -6.12 4.98
N TRP A 110 -1.37 -6.42 4.96
CA TRP A 110 -2.05 -7.05 3.82
C TRP A 110 -2.32 -6.09 2.65
N GLY A 111 -2.20 -4.78 2.90
CA GLY A 111 -2.40 -3.75 1.90
C GLY A 111 -1.14 -3.45 1.09
N ILE A 112 -1.29 -2.62 0.09
CA ILE A 112 -0.17 -1.98 -0.60
C ILE A 112 0.26 -0.81 0.30
N PRO A 113 1.54 -0.71 0.73
CA PRO A 113 1.95 0.40 1.58
C PRO A 113 1.61 1.76 0.96
N ALA A 114 1.10 2.68 1.76
CA ALA A 114 0.72 4.02 1.28
C ALA A 114 1.87 4.74 0.56
N GLY A 115 3.12 4.51 0.99
CA GLY A 115 4.31 5.00 0.29
C GLY A 115 4.48 4.44 -1.12
N GLU A 116 4.09 3.19 -1.36
CA GLU A 116 4.11 2.59 -2.70
C GLU A 116 3.03 3.23 -3.60
N LEU A 117 1.81 3.40 -3.09
CA LEU A 117 0.73 4.06 -3.82
C LEU A 117 1.08 5.52 -4.11
N LEU A 118 1.66 6.22 -3.13
CA LEU A 118 2.14 7.58 -3.29
C LEU A 118 3.21 7.66 -4.38
N GLY A 119 4.20 6.76 -4.35
CA GLY A 119 5.26 6.69 -5.35
C GLY A 119 4.71 6.48 -6.76
N LYS A 120 3.74 5.58 -6.94
CA LYS A 120 3.07 5.34 -8.22
C LYS A 120 2.37 6.60 -8.74
N LEU A 121 1.63 7.29 -7.88
CA LEU A 121 0.89 8.49 -8.27
C LEU A 121 1.82 9.66 -8.60
N LEU A 122 2.87 9.86 -7.81
CA LEU A 122 3.90 10.89 -8.04
C LEU A 122 4.65 10.63 -9.35
N LEU A 123 5.03 9.37 -9.62
CA LEU A 123 5.71 8.99 -10.84
C LEU A 123 4.83 9.24 -12.08
N ALA A 124 3.55 8.87 -12.01
CA ALA A 124 2.57 9.14 -13.06
C ALA A 124 2.34 10.64 -13.28
N SER A 125 2.56 11.47 -12.25
CA SER A 125 2.46 12.93 -12.31
C SER A 125 3.77 13.63 -12.71
N GLY A 126 4.80 12.88 -13.13
CA GLY A 126 6.11 13.43 -13.51
C GLY A 126 6.99 13.90 -12.33
N ARG A 127 6.57 13.67 -11.09
CA ARG A 127 7.27 14.09 -9.86
C ARG A 127 8.26 13.00 -9.41
N SER A 128 9.24 12.72 -10.27
CA SER A 128 10.10 11.54 -10.15
C SER A 128 10.99 11.55 -8.91
N ALA A 129 11.54 12.68 -8.50
CA ALA A 129 12.35 12.77 -7.27
C ALA A 129 11.52 12.41 -6.03
N GLU A 130 10.35 12.98 -5.89
CA GLU A 130 9.44 12.69 -4.77
C GLU A 130 8.92 11.26 -4.81
N ALA A 131 8.75 10.69 -6.01
CA ALA A 131 8.39 9.29 -6.17
C ALA A 131 9.50 8.36 -5.64
N ALA A 132 10.77 8.66 -5.90
CA ALA A 132 11.91 7.89 -5.37
C ALA A 132 11.93 7.89 -3.83
N ASP A 133 11.66 9.03 -3.21
CA ASP A 133 11.56 9.16 -1.74
C ASP A 133 10.39 8.33 -1.18
N ALA A 134 9.22 8.42 -1.82
CA ALA A 134 8.03 7.68 -1.39
C ALA A 134 8.25 6.15 -1.48
N TYR A 135 8.89 5.67 -2.53
CA TYR A 135 9.26 4.26 -2.66
C TYR A 135 10.31 3.84 -1.63
N SER A 136 11.28 4.72 -1.32
CA SER A 136 12.28 4.46 -0.26
C SER A 136 11.61 4.32 1.10
N GLN A 137 10.61 5.14 1.40
CA GLN A 137 9.79 5.01 2.61
C GLN A 137 9.02 3.69 2.64
N ALA A 138 8.42 3.28 1.52
CA ALA A 138 7.72 1.99 1.43
C ALA A 138 8.67 0.81 1.67
N LEU A 139 9.90 0.87 1.16
CA LEU A 139 10.95 -0.12 1.38
C LEU A 139 11.40 -0.17 2.84
N GLY A 140 11.36 0.93 3.58
CA GLY A 140 11.59 0.95 5.03
C GLY A 140 10.60 0.11 5.82
N MET A 141 9.39 -0.09 5.29
CA MET A 141 8.37 -0.97 5.89
C MET A 141 8.45 -2.42 5.36
N ARG A 142 8.91 -2.61 4.14
CA ARG A 142 8.98 -3.92 3.44
C ARG A 142 10.25 -3.97 2.60
N HIS A 143 11.39 -4.26 3.23
CA HIS A 143 12.72 -4.09 2.67
C HIS A 143 12.93 -4.72 1.28
N ASN A 144 12.38 -5.90 1.03
CA ASN A 144 12.60 -6.65 -0.21
C ASN A 144 11.34 -6.74 -1.08
N ALA A 145 10.48 -5.74 -1.06
CA ALA A 145 9.29 -5.75 -1.91
C ALA A 145 9.66 -5.33 -3.34
N SER A 146 9.45 -6.23 -4.30
CA SER A 146 9.86 -6.03 -5.70
C SER A 146 9.18 -4.82 -6.37
N ALA A 147 7.90 -4.57 -6.05
CA ALA A 147 7.16 -3.45 -6.66
C ALA A 147 7.74 -2.07 -6.29
N PRO A 148 7.98 -1.73 -5.00
CA PRO A 148 8.64 -0.47 -4.67
C PRO A 148 10.11 -0.41 -5.09
N LEU A 149 10.86 -1.53 -5.12
CA LEU A 149 12.21 -1.55 -5.70
C LEU A 149 12.19 -1.12 -7.17
N LEU A 150 11.34 -1.74 -7.98
CA LEU A 150 11.17 -1.39 -9.38
C LEU A 150 10.70 0.07 -9.56
N GLY A 151 9.75 0.51 -8.74
CA GLY A 151 9.24 1.87 -8.76
C GLY A 151 10.33 2.89 -8.46
N ARG A 152 11.14 2.64 -7.43
CA ARG A 152 12.29 3.48 -7.07
C ARG A 152 13.32 3.54 -8.19
N ALA A 153 13.68 2.40 -8.78
CA ALA A 153 14.64 2.36 -9.88
C ALA A 153 14.19 3.20 -11.07
N ARG A 154 12.91 3.08 -11.47
CA ARG A 154 12.31 3.90 -12.53
C ARG A 154 12.29 5.39 -12.19
N ALA A 155 11.94 5.73 -10.97
CA ALA A 155 11.90 7.11 -10.49
C ALA A 155 13.30 7.75 -10.55
N LEU A 156 14.33 7.07 -10.04
CA LEU A 156 15.72 7.50 -10.12
C LEU A 156 16.23 7.61 -11.55
N TRP A 157 15.85 6.67 -12.42
CA TRP A 157 16.15 6.77 -13.84
C TRP A 157 15.60 8.04 -14.47
N ASN A 158 14.36 8.40 -14.16
CA ASN A 158 13.71 9.60 -14.68
C ASN A 158 14.30 10.90 -14.14
N THR A 159 14.93 10.89 -12.97
CA THR A 159 15.67 12.07 -12.45
C THR A 159 17.04 12.26 -13.10
N GLY A 160 17.51 11.27 -13.86
CA GLY A 160 18.86 11.27 -14.45
C GLY A 160 19.94 10.67 -13.55
N ASP A 161 19.64 10.26 -12.34
CA ASP A 161 20.58 9.59 -11.44
C ASP A 161 20.76 8.12 -11.87
N ARG A 162 21.61 7.94 -12.90
CA ARG A 162 21.87 6.64 -13.53
C ARG A 162 22.55 5.66 -12.57
N MET A 163 23.40 6.17 -11.69
CA MET A 163 24.14 5.33 -10.73
C MET A 163 23.21 4.78 -9.67
N ALA A 164 22.40 5.62 -9.03
CA ALA A 164 21.43 5.18 -8.03
C ALA A 164 20.34 4.29 -8.66
N ALA A 165 19.90 4.59 -9.89
CA ALA A 165 18.97 3.74 -10.62
C ALA A 165 19.56 2.35 -10.89
N GLY A 166 20.81 2.28 -11.35
CA GLY A 166 21.52 1.02 -11.57
C GLY A 166 21.60 0.18 -10.30
N GLN A 167 21.97 0.79 -9.17
CA GLN A 167 22.00 0.09 -7.88
C GLN A 167 20.60 -0.46 -7.50
N ALA A 168 19.55 0.35 -7.66
CA ALA A 168 18.20 -0.09 -7.35
C ALA A 168 17.71 -1.24 -8.27
N TYR A 169 18.15 -1.30 -9.52
CA TYR A 169 17.89 -2.46 -10.39
C TYR A 169 18.69 -3.69 -9.97
N CYS A 170 19.93 -3.54 -9.51
CA CYS A 170 20.73 -4.65 -8.96
C CYS A 170 20.06 -5.21 -7.69
N ASP A 171 19.60 -4.34 -6.79
CA ASP A 171 18.87 -4.75 -5.57
C ASP A 171 17.62 -5.57 -5.93
N LEU A 172 16.88 -5.14 -6.97
CA LEU A 172 15.73 -5.88 -7.48
C LEU A 172 16.10 -7.25 -8.06
N ALA A 173 17.21 -7.33 -8.79
CA ALA A 173 17.65 -8.58 -9.42
C ALA A 173 18.18 -9.59 -8.40
N SER A 174 18.66 -9.13 -7.25
CA SER A 174 19.22 -9.95 -6.16
C SER A 174 18.17 -10.46 -5.18
N ASN A 175 16.90 -10.06 -5.34
CA ASN A 175 15.77 -10.33 -4.45
C ASN A 175 14.95 -11.54 -4.95
#